data_cd20b1d9da69327b8619d51a70aad73c
#
_entry.id   cd20b1d9da69327b8619d51a70aad73c
#
_cell.length_a   1.000
_cell.length_b   1.000
_cell.length_c   1.000
_cell.angle_alpha   90.00
_cell.angle_beta   90.00
_cell.angle_gamma   90.00
#
_symmetry.space_group_name_H-M   'P 1'
#
loop_
_entity.id
_entity.type
_entity.pdbx_description
1 polymer ?
#
loop_
_entity_poly.entity_id
_entity_poly.type
_entity_poly.pdbx_seq_one_letter_code
_entity_poly.pdbx_strand_id
1 'polypeptide(L)'
;MKKRLLCLLLVLVTALALCVSAAAAAQTGAQLNYVTDAAGLLREGERARLEKMAEAVSQKYRVGVYIVTVEDFRDYHADGVYKATYTIYHNYTMGEGPNRDGIMLLLSMDDRDWAMFCYGKRCEYAFNSYGQEKLEKVFLDDFRENDWYGGFEDYVKECRVYLEKASAGKPVRASLFY
;
A
#
# COMPACT_ATOMS: atom_id res chain seq x y z
N MET A 1 35.79 -35.05 -30.00
CA MET A 1 34.66 -35.14 -29.06
C MET A 1 34.89 -34.30 -27.82
N LYS A 2 36.02 -34.29 -27.14
CA LYS A 2 36.31 -33.54 -25.88
C LYS A 2 36.14 -31.99 -26.03
N LYS A 3 36.54 -31.37 -27.19
CA LYS A 3 36.42 -29.92 -27.40
C LYS A 3 34.96 -29.45 -27.57
N ARG A 4 34.07 -30.27 -28.16
CA ARG A 4 32.64 -29.94 -28.32
C ARG A 4 31.88 -30.05 -27.00
N LEU A 5 32.29 -31.00 -26.16
CA LEU A 5 31.70 -31.15 -24.81
C LEU A 5 32.10 -30.00 -23.91
N LEU A 6 33.33 -29.50 -24.02
CA LEU A 6 33.83 -28.35 -23.24
C LEU A 6 33.11 -27.04 -23.62
N CYS A 7 32.85 -26.82 -24.93
CA CYS A 7 32.09 -25.66 -25.41
C CYS A 7 30.62 -25.71 -24.96
N LEU A 8 29.96 -26.86 -24.93
CA LEU A 8 28.60 -27.01 -24.41
C LEU A 8 28.51 -26.77 -22.91
N LEU A 9 29.51 -27.21 -22.13
CA LEU A 9 29.58 -26.94 -20.71
C LEU A 9 29.81 -25.47 -20.42
N LEU A 10 30.62 -24.78 -21.21
CA LEU A 10 30.88 -23.34 -21.04
C LEU A 10 29.63 -22.49 -21.37
N VAL A 11 28.85 -22.86 -22.39
CA VAL A 11 27.60 -22.19 -22.76
C VAL A 11 26.52 -22.42 -21.66
N LEU A 12 26.47 -23.61 -21.08
CA LEU A 12 25.52 -23.91 -20.02
C LEU A 12 25.81 -23.12 -18.72
N VAL A 13 27.09 -22.96 -18.37
CA VAL A 13 27.51 -22.19 -17.19
C VAL A 13 27.26 -20.68 -17.39
N THR A 14 27.46 -20.15 -18.60
CA THR A 14 27.16 -18.74 -18.89
C THR A 14 25.66 -18.44 -18.93
N ALA A 15 24.83 -19.39 -19.37
CA ALA A 15 23.37 -19.25 -19.35
C ALA A 15 22.81 -19.28 -17.90
N LEU A 16 23.41 -20.07 -17.01
CA LEU A 16 23.00 -20.15 -15.60
C LEU A 16 23.41 -18.89 -14.81
N ALA A 17 24.52 -18.25 -15.18
CA ALA A 17 24.99 -17.01 -14.52
C ALA A 17 24.14 -15.78 -14.89
N LEU A 18 23.43 -15.81 -16.03
CA LEU A 18 22.57 -14.70 -16.47
C LEU A 18 21.17 -14.73 -15.80
N CYS A 19 20.75 -15.86 -15.23
CA CYS A 19 19.46 -15.95 -14.55
C CYS A 19 19.48 -15.45 -13.10
N VAL A 20 20.65 -15.30 -12.47
CA VAL A 20 20.75 -14.88 -11.05
C VAL A 20 20.82 -13.35 -10.89
N SER A 21 21.13 -12.62 -11.96
CA SER A 21 21.26 -11.15 -11.88
C SER A 21 19.97 -10.38 -12.17
N ALA A 22 18.89 -11.02 -12.60
CA ALA A 22 17.62 -10.35 -12.91
C ALA A 22 16.73 -10.12 -11.70
N ALA A 23 16.95 -10.83 -10.59
CA ALA A 23 16.10 -10.73 -9.41
C ALA A 23 16.50 -9.61 -8.42
N ALA A 24 17.73 -9.08 -8.54
CA ALA A 24 18.24 -8.06 -7.59
C ALA A 24 18.14 -6.61 -8.13
N ALA A 25 17.77 -6.40 -9.39
CA ALA A 25 17.74 -5.07 -10.02
C ALA A 25 16.34 -4.45 -10.15
N ALA A 26 15.29 -5.10 -9.63
CA ALA A 26 13.90 -4.72 -9.89
C ALA A 26 13.20 -4.01 -8.71
N GLN A 27 13.92 -3.50 -7.71
CA GLN A 27 13.25 -2.92 -6.53
C GLN A 27 13.47 -1.41 -6.32
N THR A 28 14.08 -0.69 -7.23
CA THR A 28 14.17 0.76 -7.14
C THR A 28 13.39 1.42 -8.26
N GLY A 29 12.13 1.81 -7.99
CA GLY A 29 11.31 2.62 -8.88
C GLY A 29 10.03 1.98 -9.43
N ALA A 30 9.68 0.75 -9.06
CA ALA A 30 8.37 0.19 -9.40
C ALA A 30 7.29 0.88 -8.54
N GLN A 31 6.40 1.62 -9.18
CA GLN A 31 5.23 2.17 -8.51
C GLN A 31 4.24 1.04 -8.22
N LEU A 32 3.79 0.91 -6.98
CA LEU A 32 2.71 -0.03 -6.64
C LEU A 32 1.38 0.49 -7.16
N ASN A 33 0.45 -0.44 -7.44
CA ASN A 33 -0.94 -0.11 -7.69
C ASN A 33 -1.59 0.53 -6.45
N TYR A 34 -2.75 1.13 -6.58
CA TYR A 34 -3.50 1.63 -5.42
C TYR A 34 -3.89 0.50 -4.47
N VAL A 35 -4.10 -0.71 -5.01
CA VAL A 35 -4.38 -1.92 -4.24
C VAL A 35 -3.37 -3.02 -4.60
N THR A 36 -2.45 -3.28 -3.70
CA THR A 36 -1.44 -4.33 -3.81
C THR A 36 -1.71 -5.40 -2.77
N ASP A 37 -2.26 -6.51 -3.21
CA ASP A 37 -2.66 -7.63 -2.36
C ASP A 37 -1.66 -8.78 -2.46
N ALA A 38 -0.51 -8.64 -1.77
CA ALA A 38 0.52 -9.67 -1.77
C ALA A 38 0.19 -10.85 -0.84
N ALA A 39 -0.64 -10.64 0.18
CA ALA A 39 -1.12 -11.71 1.06
C ALA A 39 -2.29 -12.52 0.44
N GLY A 40 -2.82 -12.13 -0.72
CA GLY A 40 -3.84 -12.89 -1.43
C GLY A 40 -5.21 -12.94 -0.72
N LEU A 41 -5.59 -11.89 -0.03
CA LEU A 41 -6.84 -11.81 0.74
C LEU A 41 -8.07 -11.56 -0.13
N LEU A 42 -7.87 -11.00 -1.32
CA LEU A 42 -8.94 -10.54 -2.20
C LEU A 42 -9.07 -11.44 -3.42
N ARG A 43 -10.29 -11.69 -3.82
CA ARG A 43 -10.55 -12.28 -5.15
C ARG A 43 -10.21 -11.25 -6.23
N GLU A 44 -9.83 -11.72 -7.42
CA GLU A 44 -9.43 -10.85 -8.54
C GLU A 44 -10.46 -9.75 -8.86
N GLY A 45 -11.76 -10.09 -8.86
CA GLY A 45 -12.82 -9.11 -9.10
C GLY A 45 -13.01 -8.09 -7.96
N GLU A 46 -12.69 -8.45 -6.73
CA GLU A 46 -12.71 -7.57 -5.56
C GLU A 46 -11.54 -6.59 -5.62
N ARG A 47 -10.34 -7.12 -5.84
CA ARG A 47 -9.12 -6.32 -6.01
C ARG A 47 -9.29 -5.29 -7.15
N ALA A 48 -9.80 -5.72 -8.31
CA ALA A 48 -10.02 -4.83 -9.46
C ALA A 48 -11.06 -3.73 -9.16
N ARG A 49 -12.09 -4.02 -8.35
CA ARG A 49 -13.08 -2.99 -7.94
C ARG A 49 -12.46 -1.98 -6.97
N LEU A 50 -11.75 -2.45 -5.95
CA LEU A 50 -11.06 -1.59 -4.99
C LEU A 50 -10.01 -0.71 -5.69
N GLU A 51 -9.24 -1.26 -6.63
CA GLU A 51 -8.28 -0.51 -7.43
C GLU A 51 -8.94 0.68 -8.13
N LYS A 52 -10.04 0.44 -8.86
CA LYS A 52 -10.80 1.51 -9.55
C LYS A 52 -11.35 2.56 -8.58
N MET A 53 -11.84 2.13 -7.41
CA MET A 53 -12.36 3.05 -6.40
C MET A 53 -11.25 3.92 -5.82
N ALA A 54 -10.14 3.32 -5.43
CA ALA A 54 -9.00 4.02 -4.86
C ALA A 54 -8.36 4.97 -5.89
N GLU A 55 -8.20 4.53 -7.14
CA GLU A 55 -7.72 5.36 -8.25
C GLU A 55 -8.61 6.58 -8.46
N ALA A 56 -9.93 6.39 -8.57
CA ALA A 56 -10.87 7.47 -8.81
C ALA A 56 -10.84 8.53 -7.69
N VAL A 57 -10.73 8.09 -6.43
CA VAL A 57 -10.61 8.99 -5.27
C VAL A 57 -9.27 9.73 -5.33
N SER A 58 -8.18 9.01 -5.55
CA SER A 58 -6.82 9.56 -5.56
C SER A 58 -6.65 10.62 -6.65
N GLN A 59 -7.10 10.33 -7.86
CA GLN A 59 -7.01 11.27 -8.98
C GLN A 59 -7.87 12.52 -8.76
N LYS A 60 -9.10 12.34 -8.23
CA LYS A 60 -10.03 13.45 -7.97
C LYS A 60 -9.47 14.46 -6.98
N TYR A 61 -8.89 13.97 -5.88
CA TYR A 61 -8.45 14.83 -4.76
C TYR A 61 -6.94 15.09 -4.75
N ARG A 62 -6.17 14.46 -5.63
CA ARG A 62 -4.70 14.57 -5.70
C ARG A 62 -4.03 14.16 -4.39
N VAL A 63 -4.58 13.13 -3.76
CA VAL A 63 -4.07 12.46 -2.57
C VAL A 63 -4.24 10.96 -2.78
N GLY A 64 -3.14 10.22 -2.82
CA GLY A 64 -3.19 8.78 -3.05
C GLY A 64 -3.87 8.04 -1.90
N VAL A 65 -4.77 7.12 -2.21
CA VAL A 65 -5.41 6.22 -1.25
C VAL A 65 -4.97 4.82 -1.57
N TYR A 66 -4.17 4.21 -0.69
CA TYR A 66 -3.52 2.94 -0.96
C TYR A 66 -3.92 1.86 0.04
N ILE A 67 -4.02 0.64 -0.47
CA ILE A 67 -4.17 -0.59 0.31
C ILE A 67 -3.02 -1.50 -0.06
N VAL A 68 -2.27 -1.96 0.92
CA VAL A 68 -1.20 -2.94 0.75
C VAL A 68 -1.40 -4.07 1.75
N THR A 69 -1.40 -5.32 1.28
CA THR A 69 -1.36 -6.48 2.14
C THR A 69 -0.06 -7.24 1.96
N VAL A 70 0.50 -7.76 3.04
CA VAL A 70 1.73 -8.55 3.04
C VAL A 70 1.57 -9.74 3.97
N GLU A 71 2.35 -10.80 3.77
CA GLU A 71 2.41 -11.91 4.72
C GLU A 71 3.06 -11.45 6.02
N ASP A 72 4.30 -10.95 5.97
CA ASP A 72 5.04 -10.48 7.13
C ASP A 72 5.59 -9.07 6.90
N PHE A 73 5.22 -8.13 7.74
CA PHE A 73 5.74 -6.75 7.68
C PHE A 73 7.25 -6.69 7.93
N ARG A 74 7.84 -7.69 8.58
CA ARG A 74 9.27 -7.76 8.92
C ARG A 74 10.15 -7.87 7.70
N ASP A 75 9.62 -8.34 6.57
CA ASP A 75 10.31 -8.33 5.27
C ASP A 75 10.64 -6.91 4.80
N TYR A 76 9.94 -5.91 5.33
CA TYR A 76 10.14 -4.50 5.01
C TYR A 76 10.80 -3.72 6.14
N HIS A 77 10.46 -4.00 7.40
CA HIS A 77 11.08 -3.39 8.56
C HIS A 77 10.84 -4.20 9.85
N ALA A 78 11.92 -4.60 10.52
CA ALA A 78 11.85 -5.46 11.71
C ALA A 78 11.21 -4.81 12.95
N ASP A 79 11.26 -3.47 13.05
CA ASP A 79 10.86 -2.75 14.27
C ASP A 79 9.36 -2.45 14.37
N GLY A 80 8.53 -3.00 13.49
CA GLY A 80 7.08 -2.89 13.60
C GLY A 80 6.37 -2.45 12.31
N VAL A 81 5.09 -2.74 12.26
CA VAL A 81 4.21 -2.54 11.09
C VAL A 81 4.17 -1.08 10.62
N TYR A 82 4.18 -0.10 11.52
CA TYR A 82 4.18 1.31 11.13
C TYR A 82 5.48 1.69 10.39
N LYS A 83 6.64 1.22 10.86
CA LYS A 83 7.91 1.47 10.17
C LYS A 83 7.99 0.73 8.82
N ALA A 84 7.40 -0.46 8.74
CA ALA A 84 7.25 -1.18 7.47
C ALA A 84 6.38 -0.38 6.49
N THR A 85 5.26 0.19 6.97
CA THR A 85 4.38 1.04 6.15
C THR A 85 5.13 2.26 5.61
N TYR A 86 5.88 2.95 6.47
CA TYR A 86 6.76 4.05 6.08
C TYR A 86 7.77 3.61 5.00
N THR A 87 8.43 2.48 5.21
CA THR A 87 9.45 1.95 4.30
C THR A 87 8.86 1.62 2.92
N ILE A 88 7.72 0.93 2.89
CA ILE A 88 7.01 0.61 1.65
C ILE A 88 6.64 1.91 0.91
N TYR A 89 6.01 2.86 1.61
CA TYR A 89 5.57 4.12 1.01
C TYR A 89 6.72 4.86 0.31
N HIS A 90 7.87 4.92 0.95
CA HIS A 90 9.04 5.65 0.42
C HIS A 90 9.79 4.87 -0.65
N ASN A 91 9.99 3.57 -0.49
CA ASN A 91 10.74 2.74 -1.43
C ASN A 91 10.01 2.61 -2.78
N TYR A 92 8.69 2.55 -2.76
CA TYR A 92 7.86 2.46 -3.98
C TYR A 92 7.38 3.82 -4.48
N THR A 93 7.93 4.91 -3.97
CA THR A 93 7.64 6.28 -4.42
C THR A 93 6.13 6.58 -4.48
N MET A 94 5.38 6.13 -3.46
CA MET A 94 3.93 6.29 -3.40
C MET A 94 3.52 7.76 -3.13
N GLY A 95 2.28 8.10 -3.43
CA GLY A 95 1.70 9.43 -3.25
C GLY A 95 1.48 10.19 -4.55
N GLU A 96 0.54 11.12 -4.53
CA GLU A 96 0.13 11.92 -5.68
C GLU A 96 0.88 13.23 -5.77
N GLY A 97 1.25 13.59 -7.00
CA GLY A 97 1.89 14.85 -7.33
C GLY A 97 3.29 15.05 -6.73
N PRO A 98 3.87 16.26 -6.86
CA PRO A 98 5.26 16.50 -6.46
C PRO A 98 5.50 16.42 -4.95
N ASN A 99 4.46 16.62 -4.15
CA ASN A 99 4.55 16.50 -2.69
C ASN A 99 4.30 15.08 -2.18
N ARG A 100 3.97 14.15 -3.07
CA ARG A 100 3.67 12.76 -2.74
C ARG A 100 2.60 12.64 -1.65
N ASP A 101 1.51 13.42 -1.81
CA ASP A 101 0.40 13.38 -0.86
C ASP A 101 -0.33 12.03 -0.93
N GLY A 102 -0.50 11.34 0.19
CA GLY A 102 -1.22 10.07 0.22
C GLY A 102 -1.34 9.44 1.60
N ILE A 103 -2.33 8.57 1.72
CA ILE A 103 -2.57 7.70 2.87
C ILE A 103 -2.48 6.24 2.43
N MET A 104 -1.80 5.41 3.19
CA MET A 104 -1.66 3.98 2.95
C MET A 104 -2.10 3.20 4.19
N LEU A 105 -2.96 2.21 3.97
CA LEU A 105 -3.29 1.18 4.94
C LEU A 105 -2.48 -0.07 4.59
N LEU A 106 -1.62 -0.51 5.52
CA LEU A 106 -0.90 -1.79 5.45
C LEU A 106 -1.57 -2.79 6.38
N LEU A 107 -1.82 -3.99 5.89
CA LEU A 107 -2.23 -5.15 6.68
C LEU A 107 -1.20 -6.27 6.51
N SER A 108 -0.66 -6.76 7.61
CA SER A 108 0.29 -7.88 7.68
C SER A 108 -0.38 -9.08 8.33
N MET A 109 -0.35 -10.23 7.67
CA MET A 109 -1.16 -11.37 8.06
C MET A 109 -0.53 -12.27 9.10
N ASP A 110 0.79 -12.34 9.19
CA ASP A 110 1.49 -13.23 10.14
C ASP A 110 1.07 -12.95 11.59
N ASP A 111 1.04 -11.69 12.01
CA ASP A 111 0.57 -11.25 13.33
C ASP A 111 -0.84 -10.62 13.29
N ARG A 112 -1.47 -10.51 12.12
CA ARG A 112 -2.71 -9.77 11.88
C ARG A 112 -2.61 -8.32 12.36
N ASP A 113 -1.46 -7.71 12.10
CA ASP A 113 -1.15 -6.35 12.50
C ASP A 113 -1.35 -5.38 11.33
N TRP A 114 -1.64 -4.13 11.63
CA TRP A 114 -1.91 -3.12 10.61
C TRP A 114 -1.38 -1.76 11.02
N ALA A 115 -1.16 -0.89 10.04
CA ALA A 115 -0.88 0.51 10.27
C ALA A 115 -1.39 1.39 9.14
N MET A 116 -1.71 2.64 9.46
CA MET A 116 -1.92 3.68 8.47
C MET A 116 -0.74 4.66 8.49
N PHE A 117 -0.33 5.08 7.30
CA PHE A 117 0.71 6.09 7.10
C PHE A 117 0.19 7.19 6.18
N CYS A 118 0.20 8.41 6.68
CA CYS A 118 -0.22 9.61 5.94
C CYS A 118 1.01 10.49 5.68
N TYR A 119 1.17 10.91 4.43
CA TYR A 119 2.31 11.72 4.01
C TYR A 119 1.85 12.88 3.10
N GLY A 120 2.50 14.03 3.29
CA GLY A 120 2.25 15.24 2.52
C GLY A 120 1.16 16.14 3.13
N LYS A 121 1.29 17.45 2.87
CA LYS A 121 0.45 18.47 3.53
C LYS A 121 -1.04 18.31 3.29
N ARG A 122 -1.44 17.86 2.09
CA ARG A 122 -2.85 17.64 1.77
C ARG A 122 -3.39 16.44 2.53
N CYS A 123 -2.60 15.36 2.61
CA CYS A 123 -2.97 14.19 3.38
C CYS A 123 -3.09 14.53 4.86
N GLU A 124 -2.09 15.16 5.46
CA GLU A 124 -2.12 15.56 6.88
C GLU A 124 -3.26 16.53 7.21
N TYR A 125 -3.65 17.38 6.26
CA TYR A 125 -4.79 18.26 6.41
C TYR A 125 -6.12 17.48 6.43
N ALA A 126 -6.29 16.49 5.56
CA ALA A 126 -7.49 15.67 5.49
C ALA A 126 -7.55 14.62 6.62
N PHE A 127 -6.43 13.97 6.91
CA PHE A 127 -6.30 12.83 7.82
C PHE A 127 -5.39 13.17 9.01
N ASN A 128 -5.79 14.16 9.81
CA ASN A 128 -5.12 14.44 11.09
C ASN A 128 -5.33 13.28 12.08
N SER A 129 -4.63 13.31 13.23
CA SER A 129 -4.66 12.21 14.22
C SER A 129 -6.08 11.81 14.64
N TYR A 130 -6.97 12.78 14.86
CA TYR A 130 -8.36 12.51 15.20
C TYR A 130 -9.11 11.83 14.04
N GLY A 131 -8.88 12.29 12.81
CA GLY A 131 -9.46 11.68 11.61
C GLY A 131 -8.99 10.26 11.40
N GLN A 132 -7.71 9.97 11.60
CA GLN A 132 -7.16 8.62 11.50
C GLN A 132 -7.75 7.70 12.58
N GLU A 133 -7.87 8.14 13.83
CA GLU A 133 -8.53 7.39 14.92
C GLU A 133 -10.00 7.04 14.59
N LYS A 134 -10.69 7.91 13.88
CA LYS A 134 -12.06 7.63 13.43
C LYS A 134 -12.10 6.69 12.24
N LEU A 135 -11.16 6.87 11.32
CA LEU A 135 -11.07 6.05 10.11
C LEU A 135 -10.76 4.58 10.45
N GLU A 136 -9.90 4.31 11.44
CA GLU A 136 -9.59 2.94 11.85
C GLU A 136 -10.84 2.16 12.33
N LYS A 137 -11.77 2.83 12.99
CA LYS A 137 -13.01 2.21 13.51
C LYS A 137 -13.95 1.74 12.40
N VAL A 138 -13.76 2.25 11.18
CA VAL A 138 -14.63 1.95 10.05
C VAL A 138 -14.37 0.55 9.50
N PHE A 139 -13.12 0.09 9.51
CA PHE A 139 -12.71 -1.19 8.92
C PHE A 139 -12.35 -2.28 9.93
N LEU A 140 -12.08 -1.92 11.20
CA LEU A 140 -11.57 -2.89 12.17
C LEU A 140 -12.57 -4.00 12.53
N ASP A 141 -13.86 -3.71 12.54
CA ASP A 141 -14.87 -4.72 12.85
C ASP A 141 -14.95 -5.75 11.72
N ASP A 142 -14.92 -5.32 10.47
CA ASP A 142 -14.87 -6.20 9.30
C ASP A 142 -13.61 -7.10 9.32
N PHE A 143 -12.46 -6.51 9.65
CA PHE A 143 -11.21 -7.26 9.76
C PHE A 143 -11.24 -8.33 10.88
N ARG A 144 -11.94 -8.08 11.98
CA ARG A 144 -12.14 -9.08 13.04
C ARG A 144 -12.97 -10.27 12.56
N GLU A 145 -13.89 -10.01 11.65
CA GLU A 145 -14.75 -11.04 11.05
C GLU A 145 -14.14 -11.68 9.79
N ASN A 146 -12.93 -11.28 9.39
CA ASN A 146 -12.24 -11.66 8.14
C ASN A 146 -12.96 -11.20 6.87
N ASP A 147 -13.82 -10.19 6.95
CA ASP A 147 -14.37 -9.52 5.78
C ASP A 147 -13.37 -8.48 5.25
N TRP A 148 -12.32 -8.98 4.59
CA TRP A 148 -11.24 -8.15 4.07
C TRP A 148 -11.74 -7.16 3.01
N TYR A 149 -12.59 -7.64 2.09
CA TYR A 149 -13.14 -6.79 1.05
C TYR A 149 -14.02 -5.68 1.64
N GLY A 150 -14.94 -6.01 2.54
CA GLY A 150 -15.80 -5.04 3.21
C GLY A 150 -15.00 -3.96 3.91
N GLY A 151 -14.05 -4.35 4.74
CA GLY A 151 -13.21 -3.40 5.48
C GLY A 151 -12.37 -2.49 4.57
N PHE A 152 -11.78 -3.02 3.49
CA PHE A 152 -11.06 -2.20 2.53
C PHE A 152 -11.98 -1.28 1.71
N GLU A 153 -13.17 -1.76 1.35
CA GLU A 153 -14.15 -0.94 0.65
C GLU A 153 -14.60 0.24 1.51
N ASP A 154 -14.87 0.00 2.77
CA ASP A 154 -15.29 1.03 3.73
C ASP A 154 -14.16 2.01 4.04
N TYR A 155 -12.91 1.53 4.15
CA TYR A 155 -11.75 2.41 4.22
C TYR A 155 -11.68 3.38 3.04
N VAL A 156 -11.79 2.90 1.79
CA VAL A 156 -11.72 3.76 0.60
C VAL A 156 -12.90 4.74 0.54
N LYS A 157 -14.12 4.29 0.88
CA LYS A 157 -15.32 5.14 0.94
C LYS A 157 -15.14 6.28 1.95
N GLU A 158 -14.65 5.97 3.14
CA GLU A 158 -14.47 6.97 4.19
C GLU A 158 -13.32 7.92 3.88
N CYS A 159 -12.22 7.42 3.28
CA CYS A 159 -11.16 8.29 2.73
C CYS A 159 -11.74 9.32 1.76
N ARG A 160 -12.63 8.92 0.86
CA ARG A 160 -13.32 9.84 -0.05
C ARG A 160 -14.10 10.92 0.70
N VAL A 161 -14.85 10.55 1.74
CA VAL A 161 -15.63 11.50 2.55
C VAL A 161 -14.71 12.52 3.23
N TYR A 162 -13.56 12.07 3.76
CA TYR A 162 -12.60 12.96 4.42
C TYR A 162 -11.94 13.94 3.44
N LEU A 163 -11.55 13.42 2.28
CA LEU A 163 -10.95 14.24 1.21
C LEU A 163 -11.96 15.26 0.63
N GLU A 164 -13.22 14.88 0.49
CA GLU A 164 -14.29 15.78 0.08
C GLU A 164 -14.49 16.91 1.09
N LYS A 165 -14.59 16.59 2.37
CA LYS A 165 -14.68 17.61 3.46
C LYS A 165 -13.46 18.51 3.49
N ALA A 166 -12.26 17.94 3.37
CA ALA A 166 -11.02 18.70 3.36
C ALA A 166 -10.94 19.65 2.16
N SER A 167 -11.36 19.21 0.97
CA SER A 167 -11.41 20.05 -0.24
C SER A 167 -12.39 21.21 -0.12
N ALA A 168 -13.44 21.05 0.69
CA ALA A 168 -14.40 22.10 1.03
C ALA A 168 -13.93 23.00 2.20
N GLY A 169 -12.69 22.84 2.66
CA GLY A 169 -12.13 23.60 3.78
C GLY A 169 -12.66 23.20 5.17
N LYS A 170 -13.32 22.05 5.30
CA LYS A 170 -13.95 21.54 6.53
C LYS A 170 -13.43 20.13 6.87
N PRO A 171 -12.13 19.94 7.07
CA PRO A 171 -11.58 18.61 7.39
C PRO A 171 -12.14 18.06 8.70
N VAL A 172 -12.15 16.75 8.83
CA VAL A 172 -12.61 16.08 10.05
C VAL A 172 -11.71 16.47 11.23
N ARG A 173 -12.30 17.01 12.28
CA ARG A 173 -11.62 17.49 13.50
C ARG A 173 -12.38 17.09 14.74
N ALA A 174 -11.70 16.99 15.89
CA ALA A 174 -12.37 16.92 17.19
C ALA A 174 -13.24 18.16 17.38
N SER A 175 -14.44 17.96 17.92
CA SER A 175 -15.30 19.09 18.31
C SER A 175 -14.66 19.85 19.48
N LEU A 176 -14.45 21.14 19.33
CA LEU A 176 -13.97 22.02 20.40
C LEU A 176 -15.14 22.53 21.26
N PHE A 177 -16.13 21.69 21.56
CA PHE A 177 -17.13 22.08 22.55
C PHE A 177 -16.57 21.84 23.96
N TYR A 178 -16.24 22.93 24.62
CA TYR A 178 -16.16 23.04 26.07
C TYR A 178 -17.57 23.34 26.61
#